data_2532b0bf98c2533a5c54c7b0a9cfe263
#
_entry.id   2532b0bf98c2533a5c54c7b0a9cfe263
#
_cell.length_a   1.000
_cell.length_b   1.000
_cell.length_c   1.000
_cell.angle_alpha   90.00
_cell.angle_beta   90.00
_cell.angle_gamma   90.00
#
_symmetry.space_group_name_H-M   'P 1'
#
loop_
_entity.id
_entity.type
_entity.pdbx_description
1 polymer ?
#
loop_
_entity_poly.entity_id
_entity_poly.type
_entity_poly.pdbx_seq_one_letter_code
_entity_poly.pdbx_strand_id
1 'polypeptide(L)'
;EELMKKFLLCAVISIMLVDVSIANLTEREKFDSLSKEISNWGRWGEKDQLGTLNNISDSSIIEARKLIIEGKTISLSRNMSKESNPFNHAPIKHEPFIFPKDAFGADPELSQEGAGDIFEIEYHGYSHTHLDAVNHFGRDGKMYNGYPFEINSNNEFENLGVDEIGKLGIVGRGVLIDLPIFFGVDYVEAGTVITIEDIKKWEVDNNIRIGKGDILLLRTGRWEQLRQKGYWEITKKITGFHYSVASFLKERDVAVIGCDGVSDVYPSGIESKKDALHELVLVDLGMPIFDNMDLDQLSRQLDILDRKTFMFVANPLKIKGATGAPINPVAIF
;
A
#
# COMPACT_ATOMS: atom_id res chain seq x y z
N GLU A 1 43.25 -8.91 30.97
CA GLU A 1 43.35 -9.48 29.61
C GLU A 1 42.54 -10.79 29.49
N GLU A 2 42.67 -11.72 30.45
CA GLU A 2 41.96 -12.98 30.47
C GLU A 2 40.43 -12.83 30.73
N LEU A 3 40.00 -11.83 31.53
CA LEU A 3 38.62 -11.48 31.77
C LEU A 3 37.95 -10.90 30.52
N MET A 4 38.68 -10.08 29.77
CA MET A 4 38.22 -9.47 28.52
C MET A 4 38.11 -10.50 27.41
N LYS A 5 38.99 -11.50 27.34
CA LYS A 5 38.89 -12.62 26.40
C LYS A 5 37.69 -13.55 26.71
N LYS A 6 37.38 -13.78 28.01
CA LYS A 6 36.17 -14.50 28.42
C LYS A 6 34.87 -13.79 28.09
N PHE A 7 34.83 -12.45 28.27
CA PHE A 7 33.67 -11.63 27.87
C PHE A 7 33.46 -11.63 26.34
N LEU A 8 34.54 -11.52 25.56
CA LEU A 8 34.49 -11.58 24.10
C LEU A 8 34.01 -12.95 23.60
N LEU A 9 34.50 -14.04 24.23
CA LEU A 9 34.13 -15.41 23.87
C LEU A 9 32.65 -15.69 24.20
N CYS A 10 32.15 -15.21 25.35
CA CYS A 10 30.74 -15.33 25.71
C CYS A 10 29.82 -14.53 24.77
N ALA A 11 30.24 -13.33 24.35
CA ALA A 11 29.48 -12.51 23.40
C ALA A 11 29.42 -13.18 22.02
N VAL A 12 30.51 -13.72 21.51
CA VAL A 12 30.58 -14.42 20.22
C VAL A 12 29.75 -15.73 20.27
N ILE A 13 29.80 -16.48 21.36
CA ILE A 13 29.02 -17.71 21.52
C ILE A 13 27.53 -17.38 21.63
N SER A 14 27.14 -16.29 22.31
CA SER A 14 25.74 -15.85 22.40
C SER A 14 25.21 -15.41 21.03
N ILE A 15 25.99 -14.70 20.23
CA ILE A 15 25.63 -14.28 18.88
C ILE A 15 25.47 -15.52 17.97
N MET A 16 26.41 -16.47 18.01
CA MET A 16 26.30 -17.72 17.22
C MET A 16 25.11 -18.60 17.64
N LEU A 17 24.75 -18.64 18.92
CA LEU A 17 23.61 -19.43 19.40
C LEU A 17 22.27 -18.79 18.99
N VAL A 18 22.20 -17.47 18.91
CA VAL A 18 21.00 -16.77 18.42
C VAL A 18 20.82 -16.98 16.91
N ASP A 19 21.89 -16.88 16.11
CA ASP A 19 21.83 -17.12 14.66
C ASP A 19 21.43 -18.57 14.33
N VAL A 20 21.96 -19.56 15.06
CA VAL A 20 21.62 -20.98 14.86
C VAL A 20 20.16 -21.27 15.27
N SER A 21 19.61 -20.56 16.27
CA SER A 21 18.21 -20.72 16.68
C SER A 21 17.24 -20.18 15.63
N ILE A 22 17.54 -19.05 15.01
CA ILE A 22 16.71 -18.44 13.95
C ILE A 22 16.74 -19.27 12.66
N ALA A 23 17.87 -19.86 12.32
CA ALA A 23 18.03 -20.69 11.13
C ALA A 23 17.18 -21.98 11.14
N ASN A 24 16.68 -22.41 12.30
CA ASN A 24 15.85 -23.60 12.45
C ASN A 24 14.34 -23.31 12.57
N LEU A 25 13.93 -22.04 12.55
CA LEU A 25 12.51 -21.67 12.64
C LEU A 25 11.79 -21.96 11.31
N THR A 26 10.56 -22.45 11.41
CA THR A 26 9.63 -22.51 10.28
C THR A 26 9.29 -21.08 9.79
N GLU A 27 8.83 -20.94 8.54
CA GLU A 27 8.39 -19.64 8.02
C GLU A 27 7.27 -19.02 8.87
N ARG A 28 6.41 -19.84 9.44
CA ARG A 28 5.37 -19.39 10.36
C ARG A 28 5.95 -18.82 11.65
N GLU A 29 6.92 -19.48 12.26
CA GLU A 29 7.57 -18.99 13.49
C GLU A 29 8.38 -17.71 13.24
N LYS A 30 9.02 -17.59 12.07
CA LYS A 30 9.69 -16.35 11.64
C LYS A 30 8.69 -15.20 11.48
N PHE A 31 7.55 -15.47 10.86
CA PHE A 31 6.47 -14.50 10.72
C PHE A 31 5.94 -14.03 12.09
N ASP A 32 5.62 -14.96 12.99
CA ASP A 32 5.07 -14.67 14.31
C ASP A 32 6.10 -13.92 15.21
N SER A 33 7.40 -14.17 15.03
CA SER A 33 8.47 -13.43 15.68
C SER A 33 8.59 -12.01 15.13
N LEU A 34 8.61 -11.88 13.80
CA LEU A 34 8.70 -10.60 13.12
C LEU A 34 7.54 -9.68 13.49
N SER A 35 6.31 -10.20 13.52
CA SER A 35 5.11 -9.48 13.93
C SER A 35 5.28 -8.76 15.27
N LYS A 36 5.84 -9.46 16.26
CA LYS A 36 6.09 -8.89 17.60
C LYS A 36 7.18 -7.82 17.58
N GLU A 37 8.22 -8.04 16.77
CA GLU A 37 9.38 -7.15 16.70
C GLU A 37 9.04 -5.81 16.05
N ILE A 38 8.26 -5.83 14.96
CA ILE A 38 7.97 -4.63 14.17
C ILE A 38 6.83 -3.78 14.69
N SER A 39 6.05 -4.27 15.67
CA SER A 39 4.83 -3.60 16.13
C SER A 39 5.04 -2.13 16.47
N ASN A 40 4.15 -1.29 15.97
CA ASN A 40 4.04 0.13 16.29
C ASN A 40 2.97 0.43 17.35
N TRP A 41 2.36 -0.60 17.93
CA TRP A 41 1.31 -0.40 18.92
C TRP A 41 1.80 0.47 20.09
N GLY A 42 1.05 1.50 20.43
CA GLY A 42 1.41 2.47 21.45
C GLY A 42 2.49 3.49 21.06
N ARG A 43 3.14 3.37 19.89
CA ARG A 43 4.23 4.26 19.47
C ARG A 43 3.82 5.73 19.41
N TRP A 44 2.61 6.02 18.98
CA TRP A 44 2.04 7.37 18.88
C TRP A 44 0.88 7.59 19.87
N GLY A 45 0.81 6.74 20.91
CA GLY A 45 -0.20 6.76 21.95
C GLY A 45 -1.27 5.69 21.76
N GLU A 46 -1.93 5.33 22.88
CA GLU A 46 -2.91 4.24 22.92
C GLU A 46 -4.17 4.49 22.06
N LYS A 47 -4.45 5.77 21.74
CA LYS A 47 -5.61 6.17 20.93
C LYS A 47 -5.24 6.53 19.49
N ASP A 48 -4.01 6.26 19.08
CA ASP A 48 -3.59 6.54 17.72
C ASP A 48 -4.36 5.70 16.71
N GLN A 49 -4.81 6.34 15.64
CA GLN A 49 -5.56 5.73 14.55
C GLN A 49 -4.92 6.00 13.17
N LEU A 50 -3.80 6.69 13.13
CA LEU A 50 -3.11 7.07 11.90
C LEU A 50 -1.92 6.15 11.56
N GLY A 51 -1.39 5.44 12.56
CA GLY A 51 -0.28 4.51 12.39
C GLY A 51 0.94 5.19 11.73
N THR A 52 1.48 4.57 10.69
CA THR A 52 2.68 5.08 10.01
C THR A 52 2.48 6.43 9.30
N LEU A 53 1.26 6.89 9.07
CA LEU A 53 1.03 8.24 8.55
C LEU A 53 1.56 9.33 9.49
N ASN A 54 1.72 9.05 10.78
CA ASN A 54 2.43 9.92 11.72
C ASN A 54 3.92 10.16 11.35
N ASN A 55 4.48 9.39 10.44
CA ASN A 55 5.82 9.61 9.91
C ASN A 55 5.90 10.75 8.89
N ILE A 56 4.77 11.14 8.30
CA ILE A 56 4.66 12.29 7.42
C ILE A 56 4.55 13.55 8.30
N SER A 57 5.49 14.47 8.17
CA SER A 57 5.49 15.74 8.90
C SER A 57 5.30 16.92 7.95
N ASP A 58 4.88 18.07 8.49
CA ASP A 58 4.78 19.31 7.71
C ASP A 58 6.10 19.63 6.99
N SER A 59 7.24 19.41 7.65
CA SER A 59 8.54 19.62 7.04
C SER A 59 8.83 18.65 5.89
N SER A 60 8.44 17.38 5.99
CA SER A 60 8.61 16.40 4.90
C SER A 60 7.75 16.74 3.69
N ILE A 61 6.54 17.27 3.90
CA ILE A 61 5.66 17.76 2.82
C ILE A 61 6.29 19.00 2.15
N ILE A 62 6.81 19.93 2.95
CA ILE A 62 7.50 21.11 2.42
C ILE A 62 8.73 20.73 1.59
N GLU A 63 9.50 19.71 2.01
CA GLU A 63 10.60 19.19 1.20
C GLU A 63 10.11 18.50 -0.07
N ALA A 64 9.07 17.67 0.02
CA ALA A 64 8.50 16.97 -1.14
C ALA A 64 7.98 17.93 -2.23
N ARG A 65 7.46 19.11 -1.87
CA ARG A 65 7.03 20.13 -2.85
C ARG A 65 8.15 20.60 -3.78
N LYS A 66 9.42 20.49 -3.37
CA LYS A 66 10.58 20.86 -4.22
C LYS A 66 10.75 19.91 -5.41
N LEU A 67 10.06 18.78 -5.41
CA LEU A 67 10.02 17.85 -6.53
C LEU A 67 9.11 18.33 -7.67
N ILE A 68 8.30 19.36 -7.43
CA ILE A 68 7.44 19.96 -8.44
C ILE A 68 8.27 21.01 -9.21
N ILE A 69 8.64 20.67 -10.44
CA ILE A 69 9.50 21.48 -11.30
C ILE A 69 8.76 21.81 -12.62
N GLU A 70 8.08 20.81 -13.20
CA GLU A 70 7.42 20.93 -14.50
C GLU A 70 5.95 21.34 -14.40
N GLY A 71 5.31 21.21 -13.23
CA GLY A 71 3.87 21.43 -13.05
C GLY A 71 2.99 20.38 -13.72
N LYS A 72 3.55 19.23 -14.10
CA LYS A 72 2.84 18.12 -14.74
C LYS A 72 2.23 17.20 -13.70
N THR A 73 1.01 16.71 -13.97
CA THR A 73 0.31 15.74 -13.12
C THR A 73 0.07 14.42 -13.86
N ILE A 74 0.14 13.31 -13.14
CA ILE A 74 -0.15 11.98 -13.65
C ILE A 74 -1.08 11.26 -12.66
N SER A 75 -2.22 10.78 -13.17
CA SER A 75 -3.13 9.90 -12.43
C SER A 75 -2.49 8.52 -12.26
N LEU A 76 -2.58 7.96 -11.06
CA LEU A 76 -2.04 6.65 -10.72
C LEU A 76 -3.16 5.61 -10.54
N SER A 77 -4.34 5.88 -11.09
CA SER A 77 -5.51 5.01 -11.02
C SER A 77 -5.94 4.54 -12.40
N ARG A 78 -6.41 3.32 -12.46
CA ARG A 78 -7.09 2.78 -13.63
C ARG A 78 -8.54 3.23 -13.66
N ASN A 79 -9.12 3.33 -14.86
CA ASN A 79 -10.56 3.49 -15.00
C ASN A 79 -11.28 2.29 -14.37
N MET A 80 -12.33 2.57 -13.61
CA MET A 80 -13.20 1.53 -13.07
C MET A 80 -13.97 0.86 -14.20
N SER A 81 -13.96 -0.48 -14.24
CA SER A 81 -14.57 -1.26 -15.30
C SER A 81 -15.94 -1.78 -14.89
N LYS A 82 -16.93 -1.60 -15.79
CA LYS A 82 -18.26 -2.24 -15.71
C LYS A 82 -18.25 -3.68 -16.25
N GLU A 83 -17.12 -4.17 -16.76
CA GLU A 83 -17.00 -5.49 -17.35
C GLU A 83 -16.45 -6.49 -16.33
N SER A 84 -17.15 -7.64 -16.21
CA SER A 84 -16.65 -8.77 -15.45
C SER A 84 -15.52 -9.48 -16.22
N ASN A 85 -14.46 -9.84 -15.52
CA ASN A 85 -13.34 -10.60 -16.07
C ASN A 85 -12.62 -11.36 -14.94
N PRO A 86 -11.64 -12.24 -15.23
CA PRO A 86 -10.94 -13.02 -14.20
C PRO A 86 -10.29 -12.21 -13.07
N PHE A 87 -10.01 -10.92 -13.27
CA PHE A 87 -9.50 -10.03 -12.23
C PHE A 87 -10.57 -9.12 -11.63
N ASN A 88 -11.73 -9.01 -12.27
CA ASN A 88 -12.85 -8.16 -11.88
C ASN A 88 -14.14 -8.97 -11.71
N HIS A 89 -14.27 -9.66 -10.58
CA HIS A 89 -15.46 -10.45 -10.27
C HIS A 89 -16.65 -9.59 -9.81
N ALA A 90 -16.37 -8.38 -9.31
CA ALA A 90 -17.36 -7.43 -8.83
C ALA A 90 -17.20 -6.08 -9.57
N PRO A 91 -17.63 -6.01 -10.85
CA PRO A 91 -17.53 -4.77 -11.62
C PRO A 91 -18.37 -3.66 -11.01
N ILE A 92 -17.92 -2.40 -11.19
CA ILE A 92 -18.70 -1.25 -10.71
C ILE A 92 -20.10 -1.24 -11.36
N LYS A 93 -21.13 -1.07 -10.54
CA LYS A 93 -22.46 -0.70 -11.00
C LYS A 93 -22.55 0.82 -11.01
N HIS A 94 -22.91 1.39 -12.14
CA HIS A 94 -23.01 2.82 -12.30
C HIS A 94 -24.19 3.15 -13.20
N GLU A 95 -25.12 3.94 -12.67
CA GLU A 95 -26.36 4.34 -13.32
C GLU A 95 -26.44 5.88 -13.33
N PRO A 96 -26.13 6.53 -14.46
CA PRO A 96 -26.43 7.94 -14.61
C PRO A 96 -27.94 8.15 -14.85
N PHE A 97 -28.50 9.24 -14.36
CA PHE A 97 -29.87 9.64 -14.59
C PHE A 97 -29.99 11.14 -14.85
N ILE A 98 -31.04 11.52 -15.57
CA ILE A 98 -31.36 12.94 -15.81
C ILE A 98 -32.43 13.36 -14.81
N PHE A 99 -32.22 14.48 -14.14
CA PHE A 99 -33.22 15.04 -13.24
C PHE A 99 -34.48 15.42 -14.01
N PRO A 100 -35.71 15.23 -13.45
CA PRO A 100 -36.91 15.81 -13.99
C PRO A 100 -36.80 17.36 -14.15
N LYS A 101 -37.42 17.92 -15.15
CA LYS A 101 -37.31 19.38 -15.46
C LYS A 101 -37.74 20.28 -14.30
N ASP A 102 -38.62 19.79 -13.43
CA ASP A 102 -39.14 20.49 -12.25
C ASP A 102 -38.32 20.21 -10.97
N ALA A 103 -37.27 19.38 -11.04
CA ALA A 103 -36.43 19.01 -9.87
C ALA A 103 -35.77 20.25 -9.22
N PHE A 104 -35.51 21.30 -9.98
CA PHE A 104 -34.83 22.54 -9.53
C PHE A 104 -35.74 23.75 -9.35
N GLY A 105 -37.06 23.55 -9.41
CA GLY A 105 -38.05 24.60 -9.19
C GLY A 105 -39.25 24.50 -10.13
N ALA A 106 -40.39 25.00 -9.68
CA ALA A 106 -41.65 24.94 -10.41
C ALA A 106 -41.80 26.02 -11.49
N ASP A 107 -40.84 26.92 -11.67
CA ASP A 107 -40.89 27.96 -12.69
C ASP A 107 -40.37 27.42 -14.03
N PRO A 108 -41.25 27.27 -15.06
CA PRO A 108 -40.83 26.75 -16.36
C PRO A 108 -39.80 27.64 -17.09
N GLU A 109 -39.71 28.94 -16.74
CA GLU A 109 -38.74 29.86 -17.31
C GLU A 109 -37.35 29.71 -16.68
N LEU A 110 -37.28 29.09 -15.50
CA LEU A 110 -36.04 28.80 -14.77
C LEU A 110 -35.64 27.32 -14.86
N SER A 111 -36.27 26.54 -15.74
CA SER A 111 -36.02 25.14 -15.90
C SER A 111 -34.54 24.86 -16.25
N GLN A 112 -33.85 24.08 -15.43
CA GLN A 112 -32.48 23.66 -15.65
C GLN A 112 -32.44 22.17 -16.01
N GLU A 113 -31.49 21.80 -16.84
CA GLU A 113 -31.19 20.40 -17.11
C GLU A 113 -30.00 20.00 -16.27
N GLY A 114 -30.08 18.83 -15.63
CA GLY A 114 -29.01 18.29 -14.80
C GLY A 114 -29.06 16.79 -14.76
N ALA A 115 -27.94 16.17 -14.42
CA ALA A 115 -27.80 14.73 -14.28
C ALA A 115 -27.22 14.40 -12.91
N GLY A 116 -27.52 13.18 -12.45
CA GLY A 116 -26.95 12.60 -11.26
C GLY A 116 -26.44 11.17 -11.54
N ASP A 117 -25.76 10.62 -10.59
CA ASP A 117 -25.17 9.29 -10.68
C ASP A 117 -25.46 8.50 -9.41
N ILE A 118 -25.69 7.19 -9.58
CA ILE A 118 -25.65 6.22 -8.51
C ILE A 118 -24.56 5.21 -8.87
N PHE A 119 -23.67 4.90 -7.93
CA PHE A 119 -22.70 3.84 -8.13
C PHE A 119 -22.55 2.98 -6.88
N GLU A 120 -22.29 1.70 -7.12
CA GLU A 120 -21.96 0.68 -6.12
C GLU A 120 -20.68 -0.02 -6.55
N ILE A 121 -19.73 -0.17 -5.65
CA ILE A 121 -18.44 -0.78 -5.94
C ILE A 121 -17.94 -1.62 -4.77
N GLU A 122 -17.55 -2.85 -5.07
CA GLU A 122 -16.74 -3.71 -4.23
C GLU A 122 -15.29 -3.61 -4.72
N TYR A 123 -14.48 -2.76 -4.07
CA TYR A 123 -13.17 -2.36 -4.60
C TYR A 123 -12.02 -3.23 -4.13
N HIS A 124 -12.14 -3.92 -2.99
CA HIS A 124 -11.11 -4.86 -2.54
C HIS A 124 -11.00 -6.05 -3.51
N GLY A 125 -9.82 -6.28 -4.04
CA GLY A 125 -9.59 -7.33 -5.02
C GLY A 125 -8.47 -6.98 -6.01
N TYR A 126 -8.59 -7.41 -7.27
CA TYR A 126 -7.47 -7.38 -8.22
C TYR A 126 -7.67 -6.42 -9.40
N SER A 127 -8.69 -5.58 -9.39
CA SER A 127 -9.05 -4.76 -10.55
C SER A 127 -9.02 -3.26 -10.30
N HIS A 128 -9.65 -2.82 -9.23
CA HIS A 128 -9.85 -1.41 -8.98
C HIS A 128 -8.72 -0.83 -8.13
N THR A 129 -8.21 0.33 -8.51
CA THR A 129 -7.25 1.07 -7.68
C THR A 129 -7.95 1.54 -6.41
N HIS A 130 -7.43 1.15 -5.27
CA HIS A 130 -7.99 1.49 -3.97
C HIS A 130 -6.91 1.68 -2.90
N LEU A 131 -7.32 2.30 -1.81
CA LEU A 131 -6.56 2.41 -0.58
C LEU A 131 -7.19 1.51 0.47
N ASP A 132 -6.40 0.65 1.09
CA ASP A 132 -6.76 -0.09 2.29
C ASP A 132 -6.49 0.77 3.52
N ALA A 133 -7.52 0.97 4.33
CA ALA A 133 -7.39 1.57 5.64
C ALA A 133 -6.91 0.54 6.67
N VAL A 134 -6.45 1.01 7.81
CA VAL A 134 -5.81 0.18 8.83
C VAL A 134 -6.76 -0.85 9.44
N ASN A 135 -8.07 -0.61 9.41
CA ASN A 135 -9.10 -1.55 9.86
C ASN A 135 -9.47 -2.63 8.83
N HIS A 136 -8.80 -2.67 7.66
CA HIS A 136 -9.10 -3.69 6.66
C HIS A 136 -8.70 -5.10 7.12
N PHE A 137 -7.66 -5.22 7.94
CA PHE A 137 -7.19 -6.49 8.48
C PHE A 137 -7.23 -6.52 10.01
N GLY A 138 -7.47 -7.72 10.55
CA GLY A 138 -7.36 -8.01 11.97
C GLY A 138 -6.65 -9.33 12.20
N ARG A 139 -6.10 -9.51 13.40
CA ARG A 139 -5.50 -10.74 13.89
C ARG A 139 -5.90 -10.99 15.34
N ASP A 140 -6.34 -12.22 15.64
CA ASP A 140 -6.79 -12.62 16.98
C ASP A 140 -7.86 -11.68 17.57
N GLY A 141 -8.82 -11.22 16.73
CA GLY A 141 -9.89 -10.32 17.12
C GLY A 141 -9.46 -8.87 17.36
N LYS A 142 -8.28 -8.46 16.91
CA LYS A 142 -7.74 -7.11 17.08
C LYS A 142 -7.22 -6.54 15.77
N MET A 143 -7.37 -5.23 15.63
CA MET A 143 -6.73 -4.39 14.61
C MET A 143 -5.50 -3.71 15.21
N TYR A 144 -4.84 -2.87 14.40
CA TYR A 144 -3.74 -2.01 14.83
C TYR A 144 -4.05 -1.33 16.18
N ASN A 145 -3.01 -1.18 16.99
CA ASN A 145 -3.05 -0.52 18.30
C ASN A 145 -4.01 -1.17 19.30
N GLY A 146 -4.43 -2.43 19.06
CA GLY A 146 -5.29 -3.22 19.96
C GLY A 146 -6.77 -2.94 19.86
N TYR A 147 -7.23 -2.12 18.91
CA TYR A 147 -8.65 -1.90 18.67
C TYR A 147 -9.38 -3.20 18.32
N PRO A 148 -10.64 -3.40 18.76
CA PRO A 148 -11.40 -4.60 18.45
C PRO A 148 -11.69 -4.72 16.94
N PHE A 149 -11.48 -5.92 16.37
CA PHE A 149 -11.88 -6.23 14.99
C PHE A 149 -13.33 -6.69 14.98
N GLU A 150 -14.24 -5.74 15.10
CA GLU A 150 -15.68 -5.99 15.17
C GLU A 150 -16.49 -4.86 14.53
N ILE A 151 -17.66 -5.21 13.99
CA ILE A 151 -18.64 -4.28 13.45
C ILE A 151 -19.66 -3.99 14.53
N ASN A 152 -19.91 -2.71 14.81
CA ASN A 152 -20.86 -2.26 15.82
C ASN A 152 -22.33 -2.43 15.36
N SER A 153 -23.28 -2.12 16.24
CA SER A 153 -24.73 -2.24 15.97
C SER A 153 -25.22 -1.35 14.82
N ASN A 154 -24.45 -0.36 14.40
CA ASN A 154 -24.76 0.51 13.26
C ASN A 154 -24.16 0.00 11.95
N ASN A 155 -23.60 -1.20 11.96
CA ASN A 155 -22.91 -1.82 10.81
C ASN A 155 -21.67 -1.05 10.35
N GLU A 156 -20.89 -0.51 11.31
CA GLU A 156 -19.67 0.26 11.08
C GLU A 156 -18.51 -0.26 11.95
N PHE A 157 -17.28 -0.19 11.42
CA PHE A 157 -16.11 -0.17 12.30
C PHE A 157 -16.02 1.17 13.01
N GLU A 158 -15.78 1.16 14.31
CA GLU A 158 -15.78 2.39 15.12
C GLU A 158 -14.47 3.17 14.98
N ASN A 159 -13.37 2.46 14.67
CA ASN A 159 -12.01 3.00 14.66
C ASN A 159 -11.23 2.59 13.42
N LEU A 160 -10.16 3.32 13.14
CA LEU A 160 -9.14 3.02 12.12
C LEU A 160 -9.68 3.08 10.67
N GLY A 161 -10.89 3.59 10.46
CA GLY A 161 -11.51 3.70 9.15
C GLY A 161 -10.79 4.70 8.23
N VAL A 162 -11.10 4.60 6.95
CA VAL A 162 -10.52 5.47 5.91
C VAL A 162 -10.83 6.95 6.16
N ASP A 163 -11.89 7.27 6.90
CA ASP A 163 -12.25 8.64 7.28
C ASP A 163 -11.20 9.29 8.19
N GLU A 164 -10.48 8.52 9.01
CA GLU A 164 -9.34 9.03 9.80
C GLU A 164 -8.21 9.51 8.87
N ILE A 165 -7.87 8.72 7.85
CA ILE A 165 -6.90 9.09 6.81
C ILE A 165 -7.39 10.33 6.04
N GLY A 166 -8.67 10.36 5.71
CA GLY A 166 -9.30 11.47 4.96
C GLY A 166 -9.32 12.81 5.70
N LYS A 167 -9.00 12.87 6.99
CA LYS A 167 -8.84 14.13 7.75
C LYS A 167 -7.61 14.91 7.31
N LEU A 168 -6.55 14.22 6.93
CA LEU A 168 -5.24 14.79 6.57
C LEU A 168 -4.89 14.58 5.09
N GLY A 169 -5.36 13.48 4.52
CA GLY A 169 -4.86 12.98 3.24
C GLY A 169 -3.46 12.36 3.35
N ILE A 170 -2.96 11.86 2.24
CA ILE A 170 -1.62 11.31 2.12
C ILE A 170 -0.86 12.19 1.13
N VAL A 171 0.09 12.98 1.64
CA VAL A 171 0.84 13.97 0.86
C VAL A 171 2.30 13.88 1.25
N GLY A 172 3.19 13.65 0.29
CA GLY A 172 4.62 13.52 0.61
C GLY A 172 5.49 13.13 -0.58
N ARG A 173 6.71 12.67 -0.31
CA ARG A 173 7.62 12.18 -1.31
C ARG A 173 7.21 10.76 -1.73
N GLY A 174 6.82 10.59 -3.00
CA GLY A 174 6.69 9.29 -3.64
C GLY A 174 8.04 8.78 -4.13
N VAL A 175 8.29 7.49 -3.96
CA VAL A 175 9.46 6.77 -4.48
C VAL A 175 8.95 5.59 -5.28
N LEU A 176 9.33 5.46 -6.55
CA LEU A 176 8.96 4.34 -7.40
C LEU A 176 10.13 3.37 -7.55
N ILE A 177 9.97 2.15 -7.03
CA ILE A 177 10.79 0.99 -7.43
C ILE A 177 10.17 0.42 -8.70
N ASP A 178 10.81 0.67 -9.84
CA ASP A 178 10.38 0.17 -11.14
C ASP A 178 11.14 -1.12 -11.47
N LEU A 179 10.55 -2.27 -11.18
CA LEU A 179 11.21 -3.55 -11.37
C LEU A 179 11.45 -3.90 -12.86
N PRO A 180 10.51 -3.67 -13.79
CA PRO A 180 10.76 -3.86 -15.20
C PRO A 180 12.00 -3.11 -15.71
N ILE A 181 12.15 -1.83 -15.38
CA ILE A 181 13.35 -1.06 -15.75
C ILE A 181 14.58 -1.62 -15.02
N PHE A 182 14.47 -1.94 -13.74
CA PHE A 182 15.58 -2.44 -12.93
C PHE A 182 16.13 -3.78 -13.43
N PHE A 183 15.27 -4.68 -13.90
CA PHE A 183 15.67 -5.98 -14.43
C PHE A 183 15.86 -6.00 -15.97
N GLY A 184 15.53 -4.93 -16.67
CA GLY A 184 15.63 -4.84 -18.14
C GLY A 184 14.64 -5.74 -18.87
N VAL A 185 13.40 -5.82 -18.36
CA VAL A 185 12.30 -6.63 -18.90
C VAL A 185 11.04 -5.78 -19.07
N ASP A 186 10.07 -6.26 -19.87
CA ASP A 186 8.80 -5.55 -20.06
C ASP A 186 7.92 -5.63 -18.79
N TYR A 187 7.97 -6.77 -18.10
CA TYR A 187 7.27 -7.03 -16.84
C TYR A 187 8.00 -8.13 -16.05
N VAL A 188 7.76 -8.19 -14.76
CA VAL A 188 8.26 -9.27 -13.89
C VAL A 188 7.22 -10.38 -13.82
N GLU A 189 7.65 -11.62 -14.06
CA GLU A 189 6.75 -12.79 -14.07
C GLU A 189 5.99 -12.96 -12.76
N ALA A 190 4.68 -13.21 -12.86
CA ALA A 190 3.82 -13.42 -11.70
C ALA A 190 4.36 -14.51 -10.77
N GLY A 191 4.44 -14.21 -9.48
CA GLY A 191 4.99 -15.10 -8.45
C GLY A 191 6.46 -14.83 -8.11
N THR A 192 7.08 -13.81 -8.72
CA THR A 192 8.43 -13.38 -8.34
C THR A 192 8.40 -12.71 -6.97
N VAL A 193 9.28 -13.17 -6.08
CA VAL A 193 9.43 -12.65 -4.72
C VAL A 193 10.40 -11.48 -4.73
N ILE A 194 10.01 -10.34 -4.16
CA ILE A 194 10.88 -9.17 -3.99
C ILE A 194 11.31 -9.09 -2.53
N THR A 195 12.61 -9.12 -2.32
CA THR A 195 13.24 -9.19 -0.99
C THR A 195 13.79 -7.83 -0.54
N ILE A 196 14.25 -7.77 0.72
CA ILE A 196 14.96 -6.60 1.26
C ILE A 196 16.26 -6.36 0.48
N GLU A 197 16.94 -7.42 0.06
CA GLU A 197 18.20 -7.36 -0.70
C GLU A 197 17.96 -6.72 -2.07
N ASP A 198 16.85 -7.04 -2.74
CA ASP A 198 16.46 -6.41 -4.01
C ASP A 198 16.22 -4.91 -3.84
N ILE A 199 15.51 -4.52 -2.77
CA ILE A 199 15.26 -3.10 -2.45
C ILE A 199 16.58 -2.38 -2.18
N LYS A 200 17.46 -2.94 -1.34
CA LYS A 200 18.76 -2.35 -1.02
C LYS A 200 19.66 -2.24 -2.24
N LYS A 201 19.64 -3.25 -3.10
CA LYS A 201 20.36 -3.20 -4.38
C LYS A 201 19.81 -2.08 -5.27
N TRP A 202 18.48 -1.96 -5.38
CA TRP A 202 17.84 -0.89 -6.12
C TRP A 202 18.22 0.50 -5.56
N GLU A 203 18.25 0.69 -4.23
CA GLU A 203 18.69 1.94 -3.59
C GLU A 203 20.11 2.34 -4.01
N VAL A 204 21.03 1.37 -4.01
CA VAL A 204 22.44 1.59 -4.40
C VAL A 204 22.55 1.95 -5.88
N ASP A 205 21.92 1.17 -6.76
CA ASP A 205 22.02 1.33 -8.21
C ASP A 205 21.40 2.67 -8.68
N ASN A 206 20.41 3.20 -7.97
CA ASN A 206 19.75 4.46 -8.29
C ASN A 206 20.22 5.65 -7.44
N ASN A 207 21.16 5.45 -6.52
CA ASN A 207 21.62 6.48 -5.55
C ASN A 207 20.44 7.16 -4.82
N ILE A 208 19.44 6.37 -4.42
CA ILE A 208 18.25 6.79 -3.69
C ILE A 208 18.24 6.10 -2.33
N ARG A 209 17.85 6.82 -1.29
CA ARG A 209 17.55 6.25 0.01
C ARG A 209 16.07 6.42 0.32
N ILE A 210 15.39 5.29 0.53
CA ILE A 210 14.04 5.24 1.07
C ILE A 210 14.10 5.57 2.56
N GLY A 211 13.21 6.43 3.05
CA GLY A 211 13.29 6.93 4.40
C GLY A 211 11.95 7.35 4.99
N LYS A 212 12.05 8.05 6.12
CA LYS A 212 10.91 8.43 6.94
C LYS A 212 9.90 9.27 6.18
N GLY A 213 8.65 8.83 6.23
CA GLY A 213 7.52 9.53 5.63
C GLY A 213 7.36 9.31 4.13
N ASP A 214 8.19 8.47 3.51
CA ASP A 214 8.06 8.15 2.09
C ASP A 214 6.82 7.32 1.80
N ILE A 215 6.25 7.55 0.63
CA ILE A 215 5.25 6.71 -0.01
C ILE A 215 5.98 5.84 -1.03
N LEU A 216 6.17 4.56 -0.69
CA LEU A 216 6.95 3.61 -1.49
C LEU A 216 6.04 2.85 -2.45
N LEU A 217 6.22 3.06 -3.75
CA LEU A 217 5.48 2.38 -4.79
C LEU A 217 6.34 1.33 -5.49
N LEU A 218 5.75 0.15 -5.73
CA LEU A 218 6.36 -0.96 -6.46
C LEU A 218 5.63 -1.16 -7.80
N ARG A 219 6.32 -0.96 -8.92
CA ARG A 219 5.81 -1.36 -10.23
C ARG A 219 6.39 -2.72 -10.61
N THR A 220 5.52 -3.69 -10.82
CA THR A 220 5.87 -5.05 -11.29
C THR A 220 5.74 -5.20 -12.80
N GLY A 221 5.00 -4.30 -13.45
CA GLY A 221 4.61 -4.41 -14.85
C GLY A 221 3.42 -5.36 -15.06
N ARG A 222 2.64 -5.63 -14.00
CA ARG A 222 1.49 -6.55 -14.05
C ARG A 222 0.53 -6.27 -15.20
N TRP A 223 0.25 -4.98 -15.47
CA TRP A 223 -0.66 -4.60 -16.54
C TRP A 223 -0.08 -4.87 -17.92
N GLU A 224 1.25 -4.80 -18.09
CA GLU A 224 1.93 -5.22 -19.30
C GLU A 224 1.91 -6.74 -19.46
N GLN A 225 2.14 -7.49 -18.37
CA GLN A 225 1.98 -8.95 -18.40
C GLN A 225 0.57 -9.35 -18.84
N LEU A 226 -0.46 -8.68 -18.33
CA LEU A 226 -1.85 -8.91 -18.74
C LEU A 226 -2.06 -8.62 -20.23
N ARG A 227 -1.48 -7.53 -20.76
CA ARG A 227 -1.59 -7.20 -22.20
C ARG A 227 -0.93 -8.25 -23.09
N GLN A 228 0.23 -8.76 -22.68
CA GLN A 228 1.01 -9.69 -23.50
C GLN A 228 0.56 -11.15 -23.36
N LYS A 229 0.18 -11.58 -22.18
CA LYS A 229 -0.12 -12.99 -21.88
C LYS A 229 -1.60 -13.29 -21.60
N GLY A 230 -2.43 -12.28 -21.42
CA GLY A 230 -3.81 -12.46 -20.98
C GLY A 230 -3.93 -12.74 -19.47
N TYR A 231 -5.11 -13.17 -19.04
CA TYR A 231 -5.42 -13.45 -17.65
C TYR A 231 -4.75 -14.74 -17.14
N TRP A 232 -4.40 -14.76 -15.85
CA TRP A 232 -3.88 -15.94 -15.16
C TRP A 232 -4.58 -16.11 -13.80
N GLU A 233 -4.32 -17.20 -13.08
CA GLU A 233 -4.84 -17.43 -11.72
C GLU A 233 -4.15 -16.49 -10.72
N ILE A 234 -4.57 -15.21 -10.71
CA ILE A 234 -3.97 -14.14 -9.92
C ILE A 234 -4.01 -14.42 -8.42
N THR A 235 -5.03 -15.17 -7.96
CA THR A 235 -5.15 -15.59 -6.56
C THR A 235 -4.09 -16.61 -6.13
N LYS A 236 -3.38 -17.21 -7.09
CA LYS A 236 -2.31 -18.19 -6.86
C LYS A 236 -0.92 -17.63 -7.14
N LYS A 237 -0.82 -16.68 -8.09
CA LYS A 237 0.47 -16.12 -8.49
C LYS A 237 0.34 -14.62 -8.72
N ILE A 238 1.07 -13.84 -7.95
CA ILE A 238 1.28 -12.41 -8.16
C ILE A 238 2.68 -12.04 -7.67
N THR A 239 3.35 -11.14 -8.37
CA THR A 239 4.65 -10.58 -7.94
C THR A 239 4.40 -9.54 -6.87
N GLY A 240 5.20 -9.56 -5.82
CA GLY A 240 5.12 -8.60 -4.73
C GLY A 240 6.26 -8.77 -3.73
N PHE A 241 6.18 -8.06 -2.64
CA PHE A 241 7.15 -8.13 -1.56
C PHE A 241 7.02 -9.43 -0.76
N HIS A 242 8.16 -9.98 -0.37
CA HIS A 242 8.20 -10.96 0.70
C HIS A 242 7.76 -10.33 2.02
N TYR A 243 7.06 -11.06 2.88
CA TYR A 243 6.55 -10.52 4.14
C TYR A 243 7.63 -9.89 5.04
N SER A 244 8.87 -10.40 4.96
CA SER A 244 10.00 -9.85 5.73
C SER A 244 10.33 -8.39 5.39
N VAL A 245 9.87 -7.87 4.24
CA VAL A 245 10.04 -6.46 3.88
C VAL A 245 9.40 -5.54 4.91
N ALA A 246 8.42 -6.03 5.69
CA ALA A 246 7.85 -5.27 6.80
C ALA A 246 8.90 -4.77 7.82
N SER A 247 9.99 -5.53 8.05
CA SER A 247 11.09 -5.06 8.92
C SER A 247 11.85 -3.87 8.32
N PHE A 248 12.09 -3.89 7.01
CA PHE A 248 12.69 -2.76 6.30
C PHE A 248 11.80 -1.52 6.34
N LEU A 249 10.49 -1.69 6.12
CA LEU A 249 9.52 -0.59 6.19
C LEU A 249 9.49 0.04 7.59
N LYS A 250 9.56 -0.78 8.64
CA LYS A 250 9.68 -0.35 10.03
C LYS A 250 10.99 0.39 10.30
N GLU A 251 12.13 -0.18 9.90
CA GLU A 251 13.46 0.41 10.09
C GLU A 251 13.56 1.80 9.43
N ARG A 252 12.95 1.95 8.25
CA ARG A 252 13.01 3.15 7.44
C ARG A 252 11.91 4.17 7.74
N ASP A 253 10.98 3.84 8.64
CA ASP A 253 9.83 4.69 8.96
C ASP A 253 9.02 5.09 7.70
N VAL A 254 8.87 4.16 6.75
CA VAL A 254 8.03 4.35 5.56
C VAL A 254 6.59 4.62 6.00
N ALA A 255 5.91 5.54 5.34
CA ALA A 255 4.56 5.94 5.72
C ALA A 255 3.49 5.08 5.06
N VAL A 256 3.66 4.72 3.80
CA VAL A 256 2.68 3.99 2.99
C VAL A 256 3.39 3.15 1.96
N ILE A 257 2.85 2.00 1.62
CA ILE A 257 3.26 1.23 0.44
C ILE A 257 2.15 1.20 -0.61
N GLY A 258 2.52 0.94 -1.86
CA GLY A 258 1.57 0.71 -2.93
C GLY A 258 2.16 -0.09 -4.07
N CYS A 259 1.30 -0.72 -4.88
CA CYS A 259 1.72 -1.59 -5.96
C CYS A 259 0.71 -1.56 -7.13
N ASP A 260 1.19 -1.90 -8.33
CA ASP A 260 0.31 -2.21 -9.45
C ASP A 260 -0.37 -3.60 -9.31
N GLY A 261 -0.04 -4.35 -8.24
CA GLY A 261 -0.65 -5.58 -7.76
C GLY A 261 -1.37 -5.39 -6.42
N VAL A 262 -1.11 -6.31 -5.49
CA VAL A 262 -1.63 -6.32 -4.12
C VAL A 262 -0.50 -6.29 -3.08
N SER A 263 0.62 -5.73 -3.40
CA SER A 263 1.84 -5.62 -2.57
C SER A 263 2.42 -6.95 -2.07
N ASP A 264 1.61 -7.95 -1.71
CA ASP A 264 2.05 -9.32 -1.36
C ASP A 264 2.48 -10.12 -2.58
N VAL A 265 3.46 -11.00 -2.38
CA VAL A 265 3.76 -12.06 -3.32
C VAL A 265 2.86 -13.28 -3.07
N TYR A 266 2.33 -13.88 -4.14
CA TYR A 266 1.66 -15.18 -4.05
C TYR A 266 2.42 -16.26 -4.82
N PRO A 267 2.63 -17.43 -4.21
CA PRO A 267 2.31 -17.80 -2.83
C PRO A 267 3.20 -17.07 -1.81
N SER A 268 2.67 -16.80 -0.62
CA SER A 268 3.41 -16.11 0.46
C SER A 268 4.57 -16.94 1.05
N GLY A 269 4.55 -18.24 0.83
CA GLY A 269 5.46 -19.19 1.47
C GLY A 269 5.08 -19.57 2.92
N ILE A 270 4.01 -18.97 3.48
CA ILE A 270 3.56 -19.26 4.84
C ILE A 270 2.28 -20.08 4.80
N GLU A 271 2.27 -21.23 5.45
CA GLU A 271 1.06 -22.06 5.57
C GLU A 271 -0.09 -21.27 6.21
N SER A 272 -1.28 -21.36 5.60
CA SER A 272 -2.51 -20.72 6.05
C SER A 272 -2.52 -19.18 6.06
N LYS A 273 -1.53 -18.52 5.44
CA LYS A 273 -1.49 -17.06 5.27
C LYS A 273 -1.25 -16.70 3.81
N LYS A 274 -2.27 -16.16 3.17
CA LYS A 274 -2.17 -15.68 1.79
C LYS A 274 -1.56 -14.28 1.74
N ASP A 275 -2.13 -13.35 2.49
CA ASP A 275 -1.81 -11.92 2.49
C ASP A 275 -0.94 -11.61 3.72
N ALA A 276 0.28 -12.20 3.74
CA ALA A 276 1.16 -12.16 4.89
C ALA A 276 1.75 -10.76 5.14
N LEU A 277 2.10 -10.03 4.08
CA LEU A 277 2.58 -8.66 4.21
C LEU A 277 1.45 -7.73 4.65
N HIS A 278 0.25 -7.83 4.04
CA HIS A 278 -0.92 -7.05 4.46
C HIS A 278 -1.17 -7.16 5.96
N GLU A 279 -1.17 -8.39 6.50
CA GLU A 279 -1.39 -8.59 7.93
C GLU A 279 -0.33 -7.86 8.77
N LEU A 280 0.96 -7.97 8.43
CA LEU A 280 2.03 -7.29 9.17
C LEU A 280 1.94 -5.77 9.07
N VAL A 281 1.69 -5.23 7.86
CA VAL A 281 1.73 -3.77 7.70
C VAL A 281 0.48 -3.10 8.21
N LEU A 282 -0.71 -3.68 8.00
CA LEU A 282 -1.95 -3.11 8.51
C LEU A 282 -2.09 -3.30 10.03
N VAL A 283 -1.85 -4.52 10.53
CA VAL A 283 -2.11 -4.83 11.95
C VAL A 283 -0.96 -4.42 12.86
N ASP A 284 0.29 -4.74 12.49
CA ASP A 284 1.43 -4.47 13.37
C ASP A 284 2.01 -3.07 13.19
N LEU A 285 2.15 -2.61 11.94
CA LEU A 285 2.69 -1.29 11.67
C LEU A 285 1.64 -0.17 11.70
N GLY A 286 0.37 -0.46 11.41
CA GLY A 286 -0.66 0.53 11.17
C GLY A 286 -0.38 1.31 9.88
N MET A 287 0.03 0.62 8.80
CA MET A 287 0.43 1.22 7.54
C MET A 287 -0.64 0.99 6.48
N PRO A 288 -1.25 2.03 5.91
CA PRO A 288 -2.17 1.90 4.76
C PRO A 288 -1.47 1.38 3.51
N ILE A 289 -2.25 0.76 2.61
CA ILE A 289 -1.74 0.15 1.37
C ILE A 289 -2.53 0.68 0.17
N PHE A 290 -1.85 0.99 -0.94
CA PHE A 290 -2.48 1.22 -2.24
C PHE A 290 -2.35 -0.02 -3.11
N ASP A 291 -3.47 -0.55 -3.57
CA ASP A 291 -3.51 -1.71 -4.45
C ASP A 291 -4.00 -1.36 -5.86
N ASN A 292 -3.58 -2.18 -6.82
CA ASN A 292 -3.98 -2.13 -8.23
C ASN A 292 -3.75 -0.76 -8.90
N MET A 293 -2.68 -0.07 -8.56
CA MET A 293 -2.35 1.24 -9.14
C MET A 293 -2.00 1.11 -10.63
N ASP A 294 -2.21 2.19 -11.39
CA ASP A 294 -1.66 2.35 -12.74
C ASP A 294 -0.34 3.12 -12.66
N LEU A 295 0.76 2.41 -12.69
CA LEU A 295 2.10 2.98 -12.56
C LEU A 295 2.83 3.11 -13.91
N ASP A 296 2.21 2.71 -15.04
CA ASP A 296 2.85 2.69 -16.34
C ASP A 296 3.18 4.11 -16.86
N GLN A 297 2.28 5.07 -16.66
CA GLN A 297 2.55 6.45 -17.08
C GLN A 297 3.56 7.13 -16.16
N LEU A 298 3.51 6.83 -14.85
CA LEU A 298 4.48 7.29 -13.88
C LEU A 298 5.90 6.81 -14.23
N SER A 299 6.04 5.51 -14.54
CA SER A 299 7.29 4.90 -14.96
C SER A 299 7.91 5.64 -16.16
N ARG A 300 7.13 5.82 -17.22
CA ARG A 300 7.58 6.55 -18.43
C ARG A 300 8.01 7.99 -18.14
N GLN A 301 7.27 8.70 -17.28
CA GLN A 301 7.62 10.08 -16.94
C GLN A 301 8.90 10.17 -16.12
N LEU A 302 9.08 9.27 -15.16
CA LEU A 302 10.28 9.21 -14.32
C LEU A 302 11.52 8.82 -15.16
N ASP A 303 11.38 7.93 -16.13
CA ASP A 303 12.44 7.57 -17.06
C ASP A 303 12.86 8.75 -17.95
N ILE A 304 11.90 9.49 -18.53
CA ILE A 304 12.18 10.72 -19.31
C ILE A 304 12.93 11.77 -18.48
N LEU A 305 12.60 11.91 -17.18
CA LEU A 305 13.19 12.89 -16.30
C LEU A 305 14.47 12.40 -15.60
N ASP A 306 14.87 11.15 -15.82
CA ASP A 306 15.94 10.47 -15.07
C ASP A 306 15.77 10.63 -13.54
N ARG A 307 14.55 10.42 -13.06
CA ARG A 307 14.17 10.56 -11.64
C ARG A 307 13.48 9.28 -11.13
N LYS A 308 13.48 9.13 -9.80
CA LYS A 308 12.79 8.01 -9.13
C LYS A 308 11.82 8.53 -8.07
N THR A 309 11.75 9.84 -7.91
CA THR A 309 10.96 10.52 -6.87
C THR A 309 10.08 11.62 -7.45
N PHE A 310 8.96 11.87 -6.81
CA PHE A 310 7.94 12.83 -7.22
C PHE A 310 7.13 13.28 -6.01
N MET A 311 6.34 14.34 -6.15
CA MET A 311 5.33 14.71 -5.15
C MET A 311 4.12 13.81 -5.31
N PHE A 312 3.74 13.11 -4.24
CA PHE A 312 2.58 12.23 -4.18
C PHE A 312 1.43 12.91 -3.43
N VAL A 313 0.21 12.79 -3.96
CA VAL A 313 -1.02 13.29 -3.34
C VAL A 313 -2.13 12.27 -3.49
N ALA A 314 -2.77 11.90 -2.38
CA ALA A 314 -3.98 11.09 -2.36
C ALA A 314 -4.89 11.50 -1.21
N ASN A 315 -6.18 11.66 -1.48
CA ASN A 315 -7.15 11.99 -0.44
C ASN A 315 -8.39 11.09 -0.61
N PRO A 316 -8.59 10.11 0.28
CA PRO A 316 -9.70 9.18 0.16
C PRO A 316 -11.04 9.83 0.50
N LEU A 317 -12.11 9.20 0.06
CA LEU A 317 -13.46 9.53 0.51
C LEU A 317 -13.59 9.34 2.02
N LYS A 318 -14.21 10.31 2.70
CA LYS A 318 -14.42 10.27 4.16
C LYS A 318 -15.66 9.48 4.52
N ILE A 319 -15.62 8.18 4.29
CA ILE A 319 -16.69 7.25 4.65
C ILE A 319 -16.36 6.67 6.03
N LYS A 320 -17.14 7.06 7.04
CA LYS A 320 -16.89 6.66 8.43
C LYS A 320 -16.83 5.15 8.58
N GLY A 321 -15.78 4.66 9.20
CA GLY A 321 -15.56 3.25 9.50
C GLY A 321 -15.34 2.34 8.28
N ALA A 322 -15.27 2.90 7.05
CA ALA A 322 -15.00 2.07 5.88
C ALA A 322 -13.54 1.55 5.91
N THR A 323 -13.38 0.33 5.42
CA THR A 323 -12.11 -0.40 5.43
C THR A 323 -11.13 0.05 4.35
N GLY A 324 -11.50 1.05 3.58
CA GLY A 324 -10.72 1.65 2.50
C GLY A 324 -11.57 2.55 1.64
N ALA A 325 -11.05 2.93 0.48
CA ALA A 325 -11.78 3.67 -0.53
C ALA A 325 -11.22 3.43 -1.93
N PRO A 326 -12.08 3.37 -2.96
CA PRO A 326 -11.60 3.58 -4.33
C PRO A 326 -11.00 4.99 -4.40
N ILE A 327 -9.87 5.13 -5.09
CA ILE A 327 -9.10 6.36 -5.03
C ILE A 327 -8.34 6.59 -6.34
N ASN A 328 -8.11 7.86 -6.67
CA ASN A 328 -7.23 8.27 -7.75
C ASN A 328 -6.04 9.08 -7.21
N PRO A 329 -4.95 8.43 -6.82
CA PRO A 329 -3.74 9.13 -6.41
C PRO A 329 -3.11 9.87 -7.60
N VAL A 330 -2.37 10.94 -7.32
CA VAL A 330 -1.73 11.78 -8.34
C VAL A 330 -0.25 11.96 -8.02
N ALA A 331 0.59 11.74 -9.02
CA ALA A 331 1.98 12.18 -9.03
C ALA A 331 2.09 13.57 -9.64
N ILE A 332 2.87 14.46 -9.03
CA ILE A 332 3.11 15.84 -9.49
C ILE A 332 4.62 16.04 -9.65
N PHE A 333 5.00 16.64 -10.78
CA PHE A 333 6.39 16.89 -11.18
C PHE A 333 6.74 18.34 -11.30
#